data_23042db0c8c9260b578d1ecdd2701937
#
_entry.id   23042db0c8c9260b578d1ecdd2701937
#
_cell.length_a   1.000
_cell.length_b   1.000
_cell.length_c   1.000
_cell.angle_alpha   90.00
_cell.angle_beta   90.00
_cell.angle_gamma   90.00
#
_symmetry.space_group_name_H-M   'P 1'
#
loop_
_entity.id
_entity.type
_entity.pdbx_description
1 polymer ?
#
loop_
_entity_poly.entity_id
_entity_poly.type
_entity_poly.pdbx_seq_one_letter_code
_entity_poly.pdbx_strand_id
1 'polypeptide(L)' 'MGRYGVEIEVEKGEYTFVRKENPWTYDTEVRVFTDREDAEREAKKWNTGRVVEYL' A
#
# COMPACT_ATOMS: atom_id res chain seq x y z
N MET A 1 5.27 -4.04 17.60
CA MET A 1 4.48 -3.07 16.85
C MET A 1 4.62 -3.34 15.37
N GLY A 2 3.51 -3.48 14.70
CA GLY A 2 3.49 -3.84 13.29
C GLY A 2 3.54 -2.63 12.38
N ARG A 3 3.98 -2.87 11.18
CA ARG A 3 3.83 -1.94 10.08
C ARG A 3 2.92 -2.60 9.05
N TYR A 4 2.18 -1.80 8.33
CA TYR A 4 1.21 -2.30 7.36
C TYR A 4 1.42 -1.62 6.04
N GLY A 5 1.28 -2.38 4.98
CA GLY A 5 1.28 -1.86 3.63
C GLY A 5 -0.04 -2.21 2.95
N VAL A 6 -0.29 -1.59 1.82
CA VAL A 6 -1.46 -1.89 1.00
C VAL A 6 -0.96 -2.45 -0.32
N GLU A 7 -1.49 -3.62 -0.71
CA GLU A 7 -1.22 -4.22 -2.01
C GLU A 7 -2.43 -4.06 -2.91
N ILE A 8 -2.16 -3.84 -4.18
CA ILE A 8 -3.20 -3.81 -5.21
C ILE A 8 -2.82 -4.78 -6.32
N GLU A 9 -3.84 -5.37 -6.94
CA GLU A 9 -3.62 -6.24 -8.08
C GLU A 9 -3.44 -5.40 -9.34
N VAL A 10 -2.30 -5.53 -9.98
CA VAL A 10 -1.99 -4.79 -11.21
C VAL A 10 -2.27 -5.62 -12.46
N GLU A 11 -2.13 -6.93 -12.34
CA GLU A 11 -2.51 -7.90 -13.36
C GLU A 11 -3.05 -9.12 -12.63
N LYS A 12 -3.76 -9.98 -13.33
CA LYS A 12 -4.36 -11.16 -12.72
C LYS A 12 -3.30 -11.99 -12.00
N GLY A 13 -3.42 -12.06 -10.68
CA GLY A 13 -2.49 -12.82 -9.85
C GLY A 13 -1.22 -12.07 -9.47
N GLU A 14 -1.02 -10.85 -9.96
CA GLU A 14 0.16 -10.06 -9.62
C GLU A 14 -0.22 -8.85 -8.77
N TYR A 15 0.44 -8.72 -7.64
CA TYR A 15 0.20 -7.64 -6.69
C TYR A 15 1.43 -6.77 -6.53
N THR A 16 1.21 -5.50 -6.27
CA THR A 16 2.28 -4.57 -5.94
C THR A 16 1.85 -3.70 -4.78
N PHE A 17 2.81 -3.20 -4.02
CA PHE A 17 2.52 -2.26 -2.95
C PHE A 17 2.16 -0.89 -3.48
N VAL A 18 1.21 -0.26 -2.83
CA VAL A 18 0.93 1.16 -3.08
C VAL A 18 2.14 1.96 -2.62
N ARG A 19 2.63 2.82 -3.49
CA ARG A 19 3.82 3.63 -3.23
C ARG A 19 3.44 5.08 -3.03
N LYS A 20 4.31 5.79 -2.36
CA LYS A 20 4.15 7.24 -2.21
C LYS A 20 4.33 7.89 -3.57
N GLU A 21 3.41 8.78 -3.92
CA GLU A 21 3.58 9.60 -5.10
C GLU A 21 4.26 10.89 -4.70
N ASN A 22 5.39 11.14 -5.31
CA ASN A 22 6.09 12.40 -5.15
C ASN A 22 6.44 12.93 -6.54
N PRO A 23 5.72 13.95 -7.04
CA PRO A 23 5.95 14.44 -8.39
C PRO A 23 7.31 15.10 -8.59
N TRP A 24 8.01 15.42 -7.50
CA TRP A 24 9.29 16.11 -7.54
C TRP A 24 10.48 15.17 -7.50
N THR A 25 10.27 13.93 -7.13
CA THR A 25 11.32 12.92 -7.05
C THR A 25 10.80 11.60 -7.58
N TYR A 26 11.71 10.75 -8.04
CA TYR A 26 11.36 9.38 -8.42
C TYR A 26 11.31 8.51 -7.17
N ASP A 27 10.49 8.93 -6.21
CA ASP A 27 10.39 8.21 -4.97
C ASP A 27 9.60 6.92 -5.18
N THR A 28 10.26 5.80 -4.96
CA THR A 28 9.68 4.47 -5.11
C THR A 28 9.41 3.82 -3.76
N GLU A 29 9.44 4.60 -2.68
CA GLU A 29 9.21 4.06 -1.36
C GLU A 29 7.77 3.56 -1.20
N VAL A 30 7.66 2.37 -0.63
CA VAL A 30 6.36 1.81 -0.28
C VAL A 30 5.73 2.64 0.82
N ARG A 31 4.44 2.93 0.66
CA ARG A 31 3.71 3.65 1.68
C ARG A 31 3.41 2.72 2.84
N VAL A 32 3.99 3.01 3.98
CA VAL A 32 3.88 2.19 5.19
C VAL A 32 3.04 2.90 6.22
N PHE A 33 2.16 2.16 6.85
CA PHE A 33 1.28 2.67 7.90
C PHE A 33 1.64 2.00 9.22
N THR A 34 1.60 2.75 10.30
CA THR A 34 1.79 2.20 11.64
C THR A 34 0.47 1.77 12.26
N ASP A 35 -0.63 2.25 11.71
CA ASP A 35 -1.97 1.96 12.18
C ASP A 35 -2.72 1.17 11.10
N ARG A 36 -3.23 0.00 11.48
CA ARG A 36 -3.95 -0.86 10.55
C ARG A 36 -5.21 -0.18 9.99
N GLU A 37 -5.88 0.62 10.79
CA GLU A 37 -7.07 1.33 10.33
C GLU A 37 -6.76 2.30 9.20
N ASP A 38 -5.61 2.98 9.29
CA ASP A 38 -5.18 3.87 8.23
C ASP A 38 -4.87 3.10 6.95
N ALA A 39 -4.23 1.95 7.10
CA ALA A 39 -3.95 1.08 5.95
C ALA A 39 -5.25 0.59 5.32
N GLU A 40 -6.24 0.22 6.12
CA GLU A 40 -7.53 -0.22 5.62
C GLU A 40 -8.27 0.89 4.87
N ARG A 41 -8.20 2.12 5.36
CA ARG A 41 -8.77 3.26 4.63
C ARG A 41 -8.12 3.46 3.28
N GLU A 42 -6.81 3.31 3.24
CA GLU A 42 -6.10 3.40 1.95
C GLU A 42 -6.52 2.27 1.02
N ALA A 43 -6.60 1.05 1.53
CA ALA A 43 -6.99 -0.11 0.74
C ALA A 43 -8.37 0.06 0.10
N LYS A 44 -9.29 0.72 0.79
CA LYS A 44 -10.65 0.95 0.28
C LYS A 44 -10.70 1.86 -0.93
N LYS A 45 -9.67 2.63 -1.18
CA LYS A 45 -9.59 3.50 -2.36
C LYS A 45 -9.37 2.70 -3.64
N TRP A 46 -8.99 1.44 -3.52
CA TRP A 46 -8.65 0.58 -4.64
C TRP A 46 -9.60 -0.60 -4.68
N ASN A 47 -10.01 -1.01 -5.88
CA ASN A 47 -10.94 -2.14 -6.01
C ASN A 47 -10.35 -3.45 -5.48
N THR A 48 -9.04 -3.61 -5.60
CA THR A 48 -8.36 -4.84 -5.22
C THR A 48 -7.44 -4.64 -4.02
N GLY A 49 -7.54 -3.49 -3.36
CA GLY A 49 -6.68 -3.16 -2.24
C GLY A 49 -6.83 -4.13 -1.07
N ARG A 50 -5.71 -4.52 -0.50
CA ARG A 50 -5.69 -5.34 0.70
C ARG A 50 -4.57 -4.90 1.63
N VAL A 51 -4.79 -5.04 2.92
CA VAL A 51 -3.80 -4.71 3.93
C VAL A 51 -2.94 -5.95 4.20
N VAL A 52 -1.64 -5.74 4.23
CA VAL A 52 -0.68 -6.80 4.58
C VAL A 52 0.32 -6.27 5.60
N GLU A 53 0.88 -7.16 6.38
CA GLU A 53 1.95 -6.76 7.29
C GLU A 53 3.21 -6.46 6.49
N TYR A 54 3.84 -5.35 6.82
CA TYR A 54 5.07 -4.91 6.18
C TYR A 54 6.16 -4.84 7.24
N LEU A 55 7.07 -5.76 7.21
CA LEU A 55 8.15 -5.84 8.20
C LEU A 55 9.40 -5.13 7.71
#